data_5c3ff60f43d13ee54017a1c5add9d7b1
#
_entry.id   5c3ff60f43d13ee54017a1c5add9d7b1
#
_cell.length_a   1.000
_cell.length_b   1.000
_cell.length_c   1.000
_cell.angle_alpha   90.00
_cell.angle_beta   90.00
_cell.angle_gamma   90.00
#
_symmetry.space_group_name_H-M   'P 1'
#
loop_
_entity.id
_entity.type
_entity.pdbx_description
1 polymer ?
#
loop_
_entity_poly.entity_id
_entity_poly.type
_entity_poly.pdbx_seq_one_letter_code
_entity_poly.pdbx_strand_id
1 'polypeptide(L)'
;VNATYGISDNWNLSVDVMTGIRSMDFYRDANIHHRDENKKGMGDTRITLRYLVENTTFGPGQRIFIGGGLVFPSSNSLTENPFALGSEGKEHSHFNLSEGVVKGHAEFQYFRRSEGSIFPGGVLKVDVPLETNQYGFKPGVQFSGAALLYFQTKSFWGGIPFFQMLGQYRNPAIWDGEEAPNSGGSVLQLGGGLTFATNGYLLTVSARTPVYFKASVTSQEEIEVTSKTDVWGLSLSIRKSFSLFKLKLDEKSEEIEHDESQH
;
A
#
# COMPACT_ATOMS: atom_id res chain seq x y z
N VAL A 1 1.37 -0.49 9.90
CA VAL A 1 2.70 -0.09 10.42
C VAL A 1 3.75 -0.56 9.43
N ASN A 2 4.67 0.34 9.04
CA ASN A 2 5.79 0.00 8.16
C ASN A 2 7.11 0.24 8.91
N ALA A 3 8.03 -0.71 8.82
CA ALA A 3 9.42 -0.57 9.26
C ALA A 3 10.34 -0.90 8.09
N THR A 4 11.33 -0.04 7.84
CA THR A 4 12.33 -0.26 6.80
C THR A 4 13.72 -0.17 7.41
N TYR A 5 14.54 -1.19 7.19
CA TYR A 5 15.93 -1.29 7.65
C TYR A 5 16.90 -1.32 6.46
N GLY A 6 17.87 -0.41 6.46
CA GLY A 6 18.97 -0.43 5.49
C GLY A 6 19.97 -1.52 5.86
N ILE A 7 20.15 -2.49 4.99
CA ILE A 7 21.13 -3.57 5.15
C ILE A 7 22.50 -3.14 4.63
N SER A 8 22.52 -2.42 3.53
CA SER A 8 23.70 -1.83 2.91
C SER A 8 23.31 -0.57 2.14
N ASP A 9 24.25 0.05 1.43
CA ASP A 9 24.00 1.24 0.60
C ASP A 9 22.92 1.01 -0.47
N ASN A 10 22.83 -0.23 -0.97
CA ASN A 10 21.89 -0.57 -2.04
C ASN A 10 20.73 -1.47 -1.59
N TRP A 11 20.81 -2.11 -0.44
CA TRP A 11 19.80 -3.05 0.02
C TRP A 11 19.04 -2.56 1.23
N ASN A 12 17.72 -2.70 1.21
CA ASN A 12 16.89 -2.51 2.38
C ASN A 12 15.82 -3.60 2.50
N LEU A 13 15.44 -3.89 3.74
CA LEU A 13 14.35 -4.78 4.11
C LEU A 13 13.20 -3.94 4.64
N SER A 14 12.00 -4.16 4.12
CA SER A 14 10.78 -3.53 4.62
C SER A 14 9.81 -4.56 5.13
N VAL A 15 9.20 -4.26 6.26
CA VAL A 15 8.12 -5.06 6.86
C VAL A 15 6.90 -4.16 6.99
N ASP A 16 5.81 -4.55 6.34
CA ASP A 16 4.52 -3.86 6.39
C ASP A 16 3.51 -4.74 7.14
N VAL A 17 3.02 -4.27 8.28
CA VAL A 17 1.97 -4.93 9.04
C VAL A 17 0.69 -4.12 8.95
N MET A 18 -0.35 -4.72 8.42
CA MET A 18 -1.67 -4.12 8.38
C MET A 18 -2.43 -4.44 9.68
N THR A 19 -3.01 -3.43 10.29
CA THR A 19 -3.94 -3.57 11.40
C THR A 19 -5.14 -2.68 11.14
N GLY A 20 -6.32 -3.09 11.55
CA GLY A 20 -7.49 -2.28 11.29
C GLY A 20 -8.78 -2.80 11.90
N ILE A 21 -9.80 -2.03 11.65
CA ILE A 21 -11.21 -2.35 11.95
C ILE A 21 -11.98 -2.18 10.65
N ARG A 22 -12.80 -3.16 10.32
CA ARG A 22 -13.79 -3.08 9.24
C ARG A 22 -15.15 -3.32 9.85
N SER A 23 -16.08 -2.40 9.63
CA SER A 23 -17.46 -2.51 10.05
C SER A 23 -18.39 -2.27 8.87
N MET A 24 -19.53 -2.94 8.88
CA MET A 24 -20.63 -2.76 7.95
C MET A 24 -21.93 -2.92 8.72
N ASP A 25 -22.80 -1.93 8.56
CA ASP A 25 -24.14 -1.94 9.11
C ASP A 25 -25.13 -2.05 7.96
N PHE A 26 -26.03 -3.05 8.00
CA PHE A 26 -27.08 -3.23 7.02
C PHE A 26 -28.29 -2.40 7.43
N TYR A 27 -28.55 -1.34 6.68
CA TYR A 27 -29.65 -0.42 6.96
C TYR A 27 -30.90 -0.85 6.20
N ARG A 28 -31.96 -1.30 6.91
CA ARG A 28 -33.28 -1.71 6.45
C ARG A 28 -33.29 -2.97 5.56
N ASP A 29 -34.21 -3.86 5.81
CA ASP A 29 -34.51 -5.09 5.07
C ASP A 29 -33.32 -6.07 4.96
N ALA A 30 -32.55 -6.19 6.06
CA ALA A 30 -31.57 -7.24 6.17
C ALA A 30 -32.28 -8.59 5.97
N ASN A 31 -32.01 -9.24 4.84
CA ASN A 31 -32.30 -10.65 4.70
C ASN A 31 -31.63 -11.38 5.87
N ILE A 32 -32.23 -12.47 6.35
CA ILE A 32 -31.76 -13.22 7.54
C ILE A 32 -30.25 -13.55 7.47
N HIS A 33 -29.66 -13.63 6.26
CA HIS A 33 -28.26 -13.96 6.06
C HIS A 33 -27.31 -12.74 6.04
N HIS A 34 -27.81 -11.50 6.03
CA HIS A 34 -27.00 -10.29 6.13
C HIS A 34 -27.16 -9.67 7.51
N ARG A 35 -26.09 -9.57 8.24
CA ARG A 35 -26.05 -8.95 9.58
C ARG A 35 -24.96 -7.90 9.66
N ASP A 36 -25.07 -7.04 10.66
CA ASP A 36 -24.03 -6.09 10.99
C ASP A 36 -22.74 -6.83 11.36
N GLU A 37 -21.63 -6.43 10.78
CA GLU A 37 -20.35 -7.05 10.98
C GLU A 37 -19.30 -6.05 11.49
N ASN A 38 -18.50 -6.50 12.45
CA ASN A 38 -17.34 -5.78 12.95
C ASN A 38 -16.17 -6.73 13.11
N LYS A 39 -15.13 -6.56 12.29
CA LYS A 39 -13.88 -7.32 12.35
C LYS A 39 -12.73 -6.39 12.71
N LYS A 40 -11.96 -6.74 13.74
CA LYS A 40 -10.76 -5.99 14.17
C LYS A 40 -9.58 -6.94 14.34
N GLY A 41 -8.38 -6.45 14.06
CA GLY A 41 -7.16 -7.23 14.26
C GLY A 41 -6.08 -6.95 13.23
N MET A 42 -5.20 -7.94 13.06
CA MET A 42 -4.14 -7.93 12.04
C MET A 42 -4.66 -8.46 10.71
N GLY A 43 -4.26 -7.79 9.64
CA GLY A 43 -4.35 -8.28 8.27
C GLY A 43 -3.07 -8.97 7.83
N ASP A 44 -2.84 -8.99 6.52
CA ASP A 44 -1.64 -9.60 5.94
C ASP A 44 -0.38 -8.82 6.31
N THR A 45 0.74 -9.54 6.47
CA THR A 45 2.07 -8.97 6.70
C THR A 45 2.92 -9.14 5.45
N ARG A 46 3.45 -8.04 4.90
CA ARG A 46 4.34 -8.06 3.74
C ARG A 46 5.78 -7.86 4.17
N ILE A 47 6.67 -8.70 3.67
CA ILE A 47 8.13 -8.58 3.81
C ILE A 47 8.71 -8.39 2.41
N THR A 48 9.45 -7.29 2.20
CA THR A 48 10.00 -6.92 0.89
C THR A 48 11.48 -6.61 1.03
N LEU A 49 12.31 -7.28 0.26
CA LEU A 49 13.70 -6.92 0.04
C LEU A 49 13.79 -6.03 -1.20
N ARG A 50 14.41 -4.84 -1.06
CA ARG A 50 14.56 -3.86 -2.14
C ARG A 50 16.02 -3.65 -2.48
N TYR A 51 16.27 -3.53 -3.77
CA TYR A 51 17.55 -3.15 -4.32
C TYR A 51 17.48 -1.77 -4.97
N LEU A 52 18.40 -0.90 -4.62
CA LEU A 52 18.57 0.42 -5.22
C LEU A 52 19.39 0.28 -6.51
N VAL A 53 18.71 0.34 -7.65
CA VAL A 53 19.33 0.18 -8.99
C VAL A 53 20.08 1.44 -9.38
N GLU A 54 19.48 2.60 -9.10
CA GLU A 54 20.06 3.90 -9.43
C GLU A 54 19.75 4.93 -8.34
N ASN A 55 20.75 5.72 -8.02
CA ASN A 55 20.62 6.81 -7.06
C ASN A 55 21.52 7.98 -7.43
N THR A 56 20.95 9.05 -7.91
CA THR A 56 21.65 10.33 -8.02
C THR A 56 21.71 10.99 -6.63
N THR A 57 22.90 11.04 -6.04
CA THR A 57 23.09 11.50 -4.65
C THR A 57 22.89 13.01 -4.52
N PHE A 58 23.41 13.81 -5.46
CA PHE A 58 23.34 15.27 -5.43
C PHE A 58 22.75 15.83 -6.72
N GLY A 59 22.08 17.00 -6.61
CA GLY A 59 21.49 17.69 -7.75
C GLY A 59 20.26 16.99 -8.34
N PRO A 60 19.81 17.40 -9.52
CA PRO A 60 18.77 16.72 -10.28
C PRO A 60 19.16 15.30 -10.62
N GLY A 61 18.20 14.39 -10.67
CA GLY A 61 18.48 12.99 -10.97
C GLY A 61 17.34 12.07 -10.56
N GLN A 62 17.61 10.79 -10.54
CA GLN A 62 16.60 9.78 -10.31
C GLN A 62 17.01 8.78 -9.24
N ARG A 63 16.00 8.14 -8.67
CA ARG A 63 16.14 7.04 -7.73
C ARG A 63 15.20 5.92 -8.14
N ILE A 64 15.78 4.76 -8.41
CA ILE A 64 15.06 3.57 -8.91
C ILE A 64 15.29 2.43 -7.94
N PHE A 65 14.20 1.80 -7.49
CA PHE A 65 14.23 0.56 -6.73
C PHE A 65 13.46 -0.54 -7.44
N ILE A 66 13.96 -1.75 -7.32
CA ILE A 66 13.23 -2.98 -7.57
C ILE A 66 13.13 -3.76 -6.25
N GLY A 67 12.04 -4.45 -6.05
CA GLY A 67 11.84 -5.23 -4.83
C GLY A 67 11.08 -6.50 -5.09
N GLY A 68 11.30 -7.49 -4.22
CA GLY A 68 10.57 -8.75 -4.22
C GLY A 68 10.43 -9.27 -2.80
N GLY A 69 9.43 -10.11 -2.58
CA GLY A 69 9.16 -10.62 -1.26
C GLY A 69 7.93 -11.49 -1.15
N LEU A 70 7.43 -11.62 0.06
CA LEU A 70 6.27 -12.45 0.37
C LEU A 70 5.25 -11.66 1.20
N VAL A 71 3.99 -12.04 1.04
CA VAL A 71 2.88 -11.59 1.87
C VAL A 71 2.37 -12.79 2.63
N PHE A 72 2.41 -12.70 3.95
CA PHE A 72 1.97 -13.75 4.86
C PHE A 72 0.59 -13.42 5.40
N PRO A 73 -0.36 -14.37 5.38
CA PRO A 73 -1.69 -14.15 5.91
C PRO A 73 -1.69 -14.11 7.44
N SER A 74 -2.69 -13.44 8.01
CA SER A 74 -3.09 -13.61 9.40
C SER A 74 -4.24 -14.60 9.54
N SER A 75 -4.60 -14.94 10.78
CA SER A 75 -5.78 -15.78 11.07
C SER A 75 -7.13 -15.10 10.84
N ASN A 76 -7.15 -13.79 10.50
CA ASN A 76 -8.39 -13.03 10.28
C ASN A 76 -8.92 -13.17 8.85
N SER A 77 -8.93 -14.39 8.32
CA SER A 77 -9.47 -14.74 6.99
C SER A 77 -10.88 -15.32 7.08
N LEU A 78 -11.56 -15.41 5.95
CA LEU A 78 -12.79 -16.18 5.84
C LEU A 78 -12.46 -17.67 5.87
N THR A 79 -13.25 -18.42 6.62
CA THR A 79 -13.09 -19.88 6.80
C THR A 79 -14.16 -20.68 6.07
N GLU A 80 -15.14 -20.00 5.47
CA GLU A 80 -16.27 -20.60 4.78
C GLU A 80 -16.56 -19.80 3.51
N ASN A 81 -17.10 -20.49 2.50
CA ASN A 81 -17.50 -19.85 1.24
C ASN A 81 -18.80 -19.04 1.44
N PRO A 82 -18.77 -17.71 1.44
CA PRO A 82 -19.95 -16.88 1.71
C PRO A 82 -21.01 -17.02 0.61
N PHE A 83 -20.62 -17.33 -0.62
CA PHE A 83 -21.55 -17.47 -1.73
C PHE A 83 -22.33 -18.78 -1.64
N ALA A 84 -21.67 -19.87 -1.25
CA ALA A 84 -22.34 -21.15 -1.00
C ALA A 84 -23.34 -21.03 0.15
N LEU A 85 -22.95 -20.44 1.27
CA LEU A 85 -23.84 -20.20 2.41
C LEU A 85 -25.00 -19.28 2.05
N GLY A 86 -24.75 -18.21 1.26
CA GLY A 86 -25.79 -17.30 0.80
C GLY A 86 -26.83 -17.98 -0.10
N SER A 87 -26.43 -18.88 -0.99
CA SER A 87 -27.35 -19.67 -1.83
C SER A 87 -28.25 -20.63 -1.02
N GLU A 88 -27.78 -21.05 0.14
CA GLU A 88 -28.53 -21.88 1.10
C GLU A 88 -29.38 -21.05 2.09
N GLY A 89 -29.34 -19.71 2.00
CA GLY A 89 -30.01 -18.81 2.93
C GLY A 89 -29.41 -18.81 4.34
N LYS A 90 -28.17 -19.30 4.49
CA LYS A 90 -27.47 -19.35 5.77
C LYS A 90 -26.74 -18.05 6.06
N GLU A 91 -26.61 -17.75 7.34
CA GLU A 91 -25.83 -16.63 7.84
C GLU A 91 -24.36 -16.82 7.50
N HIS A 92 -23.72 -15.76 6.97
CA HIS A 92 -22.31 -15.79 6.58
C HIS A 92 -21.64 -14.42 6.77
N SER A 93 -20.32 -14.41 6.76
CA SER A 93 -19.49 -13.20 6.88
C SER A 93 -18.97 -12.78 5.51
N HIS A 94 -19.02 -11.47 5.24
CA HIS A 94 -18.46 -10.87 4.02
C HIS A 94 -17.08 -10.24 4.24
N PHE A 95 -16.67 -10.05 5.50
CA PHE A 95 -15.47 -9.32 5.85
C PHE A 95 -14.34 -10.20 6.34
N ASN A 96 -13.16 -9.88 5.84
CA ASN A 96 -11.90 -10.36 6.34
C ASN A 96 -10.92 -9.19 6.47
N LEU A 97 -9.85 -9.38 7.22
CA LEU A 97 -8.67 -8.49 7.26
C LEU A 97 -7.49 -9.12 6.55
N SER A 98 -7.52 -10.44 6.32
CA SER A 98 -6.52 -11.25 5.64
C SER A 98 -7.18 -12.11 4.57
N GLU A 99 -6.47 -12.35 3.48
CA GLU A 99 -6.95 -13.27 2.43
C GLU A 99 -6.66 -14.75 2.75
N GLY A 100 -5.91 -15.03 3.83
CA GLY A 100 -5.65 -16.40 4.28
C GLY A 100 -4.74 -17.22 3.34
N VAL A 101 -3.95 -16.56 2.49
CA VAL A 101 -3.10 -17.16 1.45
C VAL A 101 -1.74 -16.48 1.43
N VAL A 102 -0.68 -17.27 1.30
CA VAL A 102 0.66 -16.73 1.03
C VAL A 102 0.72 -16.23 -0.41
N LYS A 103 1.28 -15.01 -0.61
CA LYS A 103 1.42 -14.40 -1.93
C LYS A 103 2.87 -14.02 -2.20
N GLY A 104 3.32 -14.23 -3.43
CA GLY A 104 4.53 -13.61 -3.96
C GLY A 104 4.28 -12.12 -4.20
N HIS A 105 5.28 -11.30 -3.90
CA HIS A 105 5.23 -9.86 -4.07
C HIS A 105 6.39 -9.37 -4.93
N ALA A 106 6.11 -8.48 -5.89
CA ALA A 106 7.14 -7.71 -6.58
C ALA A 106 6.75 -6.24 -6.64
N GLU A 107 7.75 -5.36 -6.63
CA GLU A 107 7.54 -3.92 -6.74
C GLU A 107 8.63 -3.24 -7.56
N PHE A 108 8.24 -2.12 -8.17
CA PHE A 108 9.11 -1.17 -8.85
C PHE A 108 8.79 0.22 -8.32
N GLN A 109 9.83 1.01 -7.98
CA GLN A 109 9.68 2.38 -7.52
C GLN A 109 10.58 3.30 -8.36
N TYR A 110 10.03 4.44 -8.76
CA TYR A 110 10.72 5.49 -9.49
C TYR A 110 10.44 6.84 -8.86
N PHE A 111 11.47 7.60 -8.57
CA PHE A 111 11.37 8.98 -8.09
C PHE A 111 12.39 9.84 -8.81
N ARG A 112 11.98 11.02 -9.25
CA ARG A 112 12.87 11.97 -9.92
C ARG A 112 12.91 13.28 -9.16
N ARG A 113 14.12 13.74 -8.88
CA ARG A 113 14.39 15.08 -8.40
C ARG A 113 14.73 15.94 -9.62
N SER A 114 13.85 16.86 -10.01
CA SER A 114 14.03 17.80 -11.12
C SER A 114 14.71 19.08 -10.64
N GLU A 115 15.24 19.87 -11.55
CA GLU A 115 15.71 21.24 -11.27
C GLU A 115 14.52 22.18 -10.95
N GLY A 116 13.35 21.82 -11.43
CA GLY A 116 12.11 22.57 -11.18
C GLY A 116 11.48 22.24 -9.85
N SER A 117 10.31 22.79 -9.67
CA SER A 117 9.54 22.72 -8.43
C SER A 117 8.69 21.48 -8.29
N ILE A 118 8.67 20.60 -9.29
CA ILE A 118 7.82 19.41 -9.32
C ILE A 118 8.70 18.16 -9.25
N PHE A 119 8.42 17.29 -8.28
CA PHE A 119 9.11 16.03 -8.06
C PHE A 119 8.12 14.89 -8.33
N PRO A 120 8.18 14.31 -9.54
CA PRO A 120 7.36 13.15 -9.86
C PRO A 120 7.93 11.89 -9.23
N GLY A 121 7.05 10.99 -8.83
CA GLY A 121 7.38 9.67 -8.36
C GLY A 121 6.26 8.68 -8.63
N GLY A 122 6.59 7.40 -8.51
CA GLY A 122 5.62 6.34 -8.67
C GLY A 122 6.07 5.02 -8.11
N VAL A 123 5.10 4.17 -7.84
CA VAL A 123 5.30 2.81 -7.33
C VAL A 123 4.34 1.90 -8.08
N LEU A 124 4.83 0.77 -8.55
CA LEU A 124 4.03 -0.33 -9.12
C LEU A 124 4.28 -1.57 -8.26
N LYS A 125 3.22 -2.34 -8.01
CA LYS A 125 3.27 -3.56 -7.21
C LYS A 125 2.40 -4.63 -7.84
N VAL A 126 2.82 -5.88 -7.69
CA VAL A 126 2.02 -7.05 -8.02
C VAL A 126 2.07 -8.04 -6.87
N ASP A 127 0.92 -8.56 -6.49
CA ASP A 127 0.76 -9.63 -5.51
C ASP A 127 0.13 -10.83 -6.21
N VAL A 128 0.82 -11.99 -6.18
CA VAL A 128 0.42 -13.23 -6.85
C VAL A 128 0.18 -14.31 -5.80
N PRO A 129 -1.04 -14.84 -5.65
CA PRO A 129 -1.31 -15.93 -4.71
C PRO A 129 -0.55 -17.19 -5.12
N LEU A 130 0.20 -17.78 -4.18
CA LEU A 130 1.02 -18.96 -4.43
C LEU A 130 0.26 -20.27 -4.23
N GLU A 131 -0.87 -20.22 -3.52
CA GLU A 131 -1.64 -21.39 -3.13
C GLU A 131 -3.14 -21.10 -3.08
N THR A 132 -3.94 -22.15 -2.96
CA THR A 132 -5.32 -22.10 -2.48
C THR A 132 -5.30 -22.46 -1.01
N ASN A 133 -6.02 -21.70 -0.15
CA ASN A 133 -6.03 -22.00 1.27
C ASN A 133 -6.82 -23.28 1.59
N GLN A 134 -6.74 -23.73 2.84
CA GLN A 134 -7.43 -24.95 3.31
C GLN A 134 -8.96 -24.89 3.24
N TYR A 135 -9.52 -23.72 2.97
CA TYR A 135 -10.97 -23.51 2.88
C TYR A 135 -11.44 -23.38 1.41
N GLY A 136 -10.58 -23.71 0.43
CA GLY A 136 -10.91 -23.65 -1.00
C GLY A 136 -10.80 -22.26 -1.62
N PHE A 137 -10.30 -21.25 -0.90
CA PHE A 137 -10.17 -19.89 -1.41
C PHE A 137 -8.80 -19.60 -2.00
N LYS A 138 -8.80 -19.00 -3.19
CA LYS A 138 -7.64 -18.45 -3.87
C LYS A 138 -7.96 -17.01 -4.32
N PRO A 139 -7.32 -15.98 -3.77
CA PRO A 139 -7.52 -14.59 -4.20
C PRO A 139 -7.03 -14.39 -5.65
N GLY A 140 -7.58 -13.40 -6.33
CA GLY A 140 -7.08 -12.99 -7.64
C GLY A 140 -5.72 -12.30 -7.55
N VAL A 141 -4.95 -12.39 -8.65
CA VAL A 141 -3.72 -11.59 -8.82
C VAL A 141 -4.08 -10.11 -8.72
N GLN A 142 -3.33 -9.36 -7.92
CA GLN A 142 -3.56 -7.94 -7.70
C GLN A 142 -2.40 -7.11 -8.26
N PHE A 143 -2.71 -6.15 -9.11
CA PHE A 143 -1.83 -5.08 -9.55
C PHE A 143 -2.23 -3.79 -8.85
N SER A 144 -1.27 -3.05 -8.35
CA SER A 144 -1.52 -1.74 -7.75
C SER A 144 -0.43 -0.75 -8.14
N GLY A 145 -0.78 0.51 -8.27
CA GLY A 145 0.14 1.56 -8.63
C GLY A 145 -0.22 2.89 -7.97
N ALA A 146 0.80 3.69 -7.76
CA ALA A 146 0.67 5.06 -7.29
C ALA A 146 1.54 5.97 -8.15
N ALA A 147 0.98 7.09 -8.62
CA ALA A 147 1.75 8.20 -9.16
C ALA A 147 1.63 9.40 -8.22
N LEU A 148 2.74 10.08 -7.99
CA LEU A 148 2.89 11.15 -7.02
C LEU A 148 3.56 12.36 -7.67
N LEU A 149 3.05 13.55 -7.39
CA LEU A 149 3.65 14.82 -7.79
C LEU A 149 3.78 15.71 -6.55
N TYR A 150 5.00 15.95 -6.09
CA TYR A 150 5.29 16.88 -5.01
C TYR A 150 5.64 18.26 -5.57
N PHE A 151 5.13 19.33 -4.92
CA PHE A 151 5.33 20.72 -5.34
C PHE A 151 6.18 21.44 -4.30
N GLN A 152 7.48 21.58 -4.56
CA GLN A 152 8.44 22.17 -3.59
C GLN A 152 8.54 23.70 -3.64
N THR A 153 7.85 24.40 -4.52
CA THR A 153 8.03 25.85 -4.73
C THR A 153 7.49 26.73 -3.63
N LYS A 154 6.48 26.33 -2.93
CA LYS A 154 5.89 27.13 -1.84
C LYS A 154 5.32 26.18 -0.79
N SER A 155 5.78 26.32 0.44
CA SER A 155 5.09 25.69 1.56
C SER A 155 3.69 26.30 1.69
N PHE A 156 2.68 25.45 1.67
CA PHE A 156 1.31 25.83 1.96
C PHE A 156 1.04 25.47 3.43
N TRP A 157 0.80 26.49 4.27
CA TRP A 157 0.71 26.34 5.73
C TRP A 157 1.90 25.62 6.37
N GLY A 158 3.11 25.80 5.82
CA GLY A 158 4.32 25.11 6.30
C GLY A 158 4.50 23.68 5.78
N GLY A 159 3.59 23.16 4.99
CA GLY A 159 3.66 21.83 4.39
C GLY A 159 3.97 21.86 2.90
N ILE A 160 4.54 20.79 2.39
CA ILE A 160 4.79 20.56 0.95
C ILE A 160 3.54 19.91 0.36
N PRO A 161 2.81 20.58 -0.55
CA PRO A 161 1.65 20.01 -1.20
C PRO A 161 2.04 18.91 -2.19
N PHE A 162 1.16 17.93 -2.34
CA PHE A 162 1.30 16.90 -3.35
C PHE A 162 -0.05 16.47 -3.91
N PHE A 163 -0.01 15.95 -5.13
CA PHE A 163 -1.10 15.25 -5.79
C PHE A 163 -0.77 13.78 -5.89
N GLN A 164 -1.77 12.91 -5.80
CA GLN A 164 -1.62 11.47 -5.96
C GLN A 164 -2.73 10.87 -6.82
N MET A 165 -2.35 9.89 -7.62
CA MET A 165 -3.24 9.00 -8.35
C MET A 165 -2.92 7.57 -7.92
N LEU A 166 -3.94 6.83 -7.50
CA LEU A 166 -3.82 5.46 -7.03
C LEU A 166 -4.69 4.56 -7.90
N GLY A 167 -4.09 3.54 -8.49
CA GLY A 167 -4.78 2.54 -9.30
C GLY A 167 -4.66 1.16 -8.69
N GLN A 168 -5.71 0.37 -8.76
CA GLN A 168 -5.71 -1.04 -8.41
C GLN A 168 -6.54 -1.81 -9.41
N TYR A 169 -6.02 -2.97 -9.82
CA TYR A 169 -6.74 -3.98 -10.58
C TYR A 169 -6.56 -5.33 -9.89
N ARG A 170 -7.62 -6.11 -9.80
CA ARG A 170 -7.61 -7.45 -9.25
C ARG A 170 -8.39 -8.38 -10.16
N ASN A 171 -7.81 -9.55 -10.47
CA ASN A 171 -8.55 -10.63 -11.12
C ASN A 171 -9.63 -11.18 -10.18
N PRO A 172 -10.68 -11.84 -10.70
CA PRO A 172 -11.61 -12.60 -9.87
C PRO A 172 -10.89 -13.59 -8.96
N ALA A 173 -11.40 -13.76 -7.74
CA ALA A 173 -10.98 -14.81 -6.83
C ALA A 173 -11.68 -16.14 -7.19
N ILE A 174 -11.18 -17.23 -6.64
CA ILE A 174 -11.74 -18.58 -6.84
C ILE A 174 -12.15 -19.13 -5.48
N TRP A 175 -13.34 -19.68 -5.38
CA TRP A 175 -13.81 -20.51 -4.28
C TRP A 175 -14.19 -21.89 -4.80
N ASP A 176 -13.62 -22.94 -4.19
CA ASP A 176 -13.90 -24.34 -4.51
C ASP A 176 -13.77 -24.67 -6.02
N GLY A 177 -12.88 -23.96 -6.73
CA GLY A 177 -12.61 -24.13 -8.15
C GLY A 177 -13.46 -23.27 -9.09
N GLU A 178 -14.41 -22.49 -8.58
CA GLU A 178 -15.27 -21.59 -9.33
C GLU A 178 -14.94 -20.11 -9.08
N GLU A 179 -15.18 -19.25 -10.07
CA GLU A 179 -15.01 -17.81 -9.89
C GLU A 179 -16.01 -17.26 -8.87
N ALA A 180 -15.48 -16.58 -7.86
CA ALA A 180 -16.27 -15.94 -6.84
C ALA A 180 -16.97 -14.69 -7.40
N PRO A 181 -18.30 -14.57 -7.31
CA PRO A 181 -19.03 -13.40 -7.77
C PRO A 181 -18.49 -12.10 -7.13
N ASN A 182 -18.44 -11.02 -7.91
CA ASN A 182 -18.05 -9.67 -7.46
C ASN A 182 -16.69 -9.57 -6.75
N SER A 183 -15.76 -10.49 -7.03
CA SER A 183 -14.48 -10.58 -6.32
C SER A 183 -13.30 -9.89 -7.00
N GLY A 184 -13.44 -9.55 -8.28
CA GLY A 184 -12.44 -8.82 -9.06
C GLY A 184 -12.85 -7.37 -9.32
N GLY A 185 -11.99 -6.64 -10.04
CA GLY A 185 -12.34 -5.30 -10.48
C GLY A 185 -11.17 -4.32 -10.54
N SER A 186 -11.52 -3.09 -10.87
CA SER A 186 -10.59 -1.97 -10.99
C SER A 186 -11.07 -0.77 -10.23
N VAL A 187 -10.15 -0.05 -9.61
CA VAL A 187 -10.43 1.24 -8.98
C VAL A 187 -9.31 2.22 -9.31
N LEU A 188 -9.69 3.46 -9.64
CA LEU A 188 -8.80 4.59 -9.75
C LEU A 188 -9.24 5.66 -8.77
N GLN A 189 -8.32 6.14 -7.96
CA GLN A 189 -8.55 7.19 -6.97
C GLN A 189 -7.65 8.38 -7.26
N LEU A 190 -8.17 9.57 -7.14
CA LEU A 190 -7.41 10.82 -7.15
C LEU A 190 -7.44 11.44 -5.76
N GLY A 191 -6.35 12.10 -5.42
CA GLY A 191 -6.25 12.75 -4.13
C GLY A 191 -5.05 13.68 -4.03
N GLY A 192 -4.88 14.26 -2.87
CA GLY A 192 -3.75 15.11 -2.58
C GLY A 192 -3.65 15.38 -1.09
N GLY A 193 -2.63 16.10 -0.72
CA GLY A 193 -2.36 16.36 0.68
C GLY A 193 -1.17 17.27 0.91
N LEU A 194 -0.76 17.31 2.17
CA LEU A 194 0.38 18.09 2.66
C LEU A 194 1.33 17.18 3.42
N THR A 195 2.63 17.35 3.20
CA THR A 195 3.68 16.71 3.98
C THR A 195 4.44 17.78 4.76
N PHE A 196 4.51 17.62 6.06
CA PHE A 196 5.23 18.49 7.01
C PHE A 196 6.48 17.78 7.51
N ALA A 197 7.62 18.47 7.48
CA ALA A 197 8.86 17.98 8.05
C ALA A 197 9.17 18.76 9.33
N THR A 198 9.31 18.07 10.46
CA THR A 198 9.63 18.68 11.75
C THR A 198 10.42 17.72 12.64
N ASN A 199 11.54 18.18 13.18
CA ASN A 199 12.34 17.45 14.18
C ASN A 199 12.63 15.99 13.85
N GLY A 200 12.93 15.69 12.57
CA GLY A 200 13.21 14.33 12.08
C GLY A 200 11.96 13.46 11.86
N TYR A 201 10.76 14.03 11.97
CA TYR A 201 9.51 13.41 11.59
C TYR A 201 9.01 13.96 10.25
N LEU A 202 8.36 13.11 9.48
CA LEU A 202 7.50 13.49 8.35
C LEU A 202 6.06 13.15 8.73
N LEU A 203 5.21 14.18 8.75
CA LEU A 203 3.78 14.05 8.95
C LEU A 203 3.10 14.29 7.61
N THR A 204 2.30 13.35 7.13
CA THR A 204 1.54 13.49 5.87
C THR A 204 0.05 13.35 6.14
N VAL A 205 -0.72 14.33 5.70
CA VAL A 205 -2.19 14.31 5.71
C VAL A 205 -2.67 14.32 4.28
N SER A 206 -3.57 13.43 3.91
CA SER A 206 -4.13 13.38 2.57
C SER A 206 -5.60 12.97 2.54
N ALA A 207 -6.28 13.40 1.50
CA ALA A 207 -7.64 12.98 1.15
C ALA A 207 -7.65 12.41 -0.26
N ARG A 208 -8.52 11.43 -0.52
CA ARG A 208 -8.70 10.81 -1.83
C ARG A 208 -10.13 10.37 -2.04
N THR A 209 -10.52 10.29 -3.31
CA THR A 209 -11.83 9.79 -3.71
C THR A 209 -11.70 8.91 -4.95
N PRO A 210 -12.49 7.86 -5.12
CA PRO A 210 -12.54 7.10 -6.37
C PRO A 210 -13.16 7.96 -7.47
N VAL A 211 -12.52 7.97 -8.64
CA VAL A 211 -13.00 8.61 -9.87
C VAL A 211 -13.41 7.59 -10.93
N TYR A 212 -12.98 6.35 -10.75
CA TYR A 212 -13.37 5.22 -11.57
C TYR A 212 -13.46 3.97 -10.71
N PHE A 213 -14.53 3.22 -10.88
CA PHE A 213 -14.74 1.92 -10.24
C PHE A 213 -15.43 0.98 -11.24
N LYS A 214 -14.91 -0.23 -11.38
CA LYS A 214 -15.54 -1.31 -12.13
C LYS A 214 -15.39 -2.61 -11.36
N ALA A 215 -16.48 -3.19 -10.91
CA ALA A 215 -16.51 -4.55 -10.35
C ALA A 215 -16.59 -5.58 -11.48
N SER A 216 -16.02 -6.77 -11.27
CA SER A 216 -16.31 -7.94 -12.10
C SER A 216 -17.63 -8.52 -11.62
N VAL A 217 -18.66 -8.41 -12.44
CA VAL A 217 -20.00 -8.99 -12.16
C VAL A 217 -20.10 -10.28 -12.94
N THR A 218 -20.26 -11.39 -12.25
CA THR A 218 -20.41 -12.74 -12.86
C THR A 218 -21.88 -13.20 -12.89
N SER A 219 -22.83 -12.42 -12.37
CA SER A 219 -24.26 -12.75 -12.42
C SER A 219 -24.90 -12.26 -13.72
N GLN A 220 -25.86 -13.04 -14.24
CA GLN A 220 -26.58 -12.76 -15.49
C GLN A 220 -27.50 -11.51 -15.45
N GLU A 221 -27.57 -10.81 -14.34
CA GLU A 221 -28.23 -9.52 -14.23
C GLU A 221 -27.16 -8.43 -14.35
N GLU A 222 -27.10 -7.76 -15.50
CA GLU A 222 -26.40 -6.49 -15.67
C GLU A 222 -27.06 -5.45 -14.75
N ILE A 223 -26.69 -5.46 -13.49
CA ILE A 223 -26.88 -4.27 -12.66
C ILE A 223 -25.80 -3.30 -13.11
N GLU A 224 -26.20 -2.35 -13.93
CA GLU A 224 -25.42 -1.14 -14.19
C GLU A 224 -25.16 -0.45 -12.83
N VAL A 225 -24.10 -0.88 -12.14
CA VAL A 225 -23.63 -0.17 -10.94
C VAL A 225 -22.93 1.09 -11.42
N THR A 226 -23.68 2.06 -11.92
CA THR A 226 -23.26 3.45 -11.95
C THR A 226 -23.27 3.97 -10.53
N SER A 227 -22.41 3.43 -9.68
CA SER A 227 -22.25 3.94 -8.34
C SER A 227 -21.45 5.24 -8.42
N LYS A 228 -22.12 6.37 -8.37
CA LYS A 228 -21.54 7.58 -7.78
C LYS A 228 -21.26 7.22 -6.31
N THR A 229 -20.12 6.66 -6.04
CA THR A 229 -19.71 6.40 -4.67
C THR A 229 -19.14 7.69 -4.12
N ASP A 230 -19.90 8.41 -3.32
CA ASP A 230 -19.43 9.54 -2.52
C ASP A 230 -18.56 9.03 -1.36
N VAL A 231 -17.53 8.24 -1.70
CA VAL A 231 -16.58 7.65 -0.75
C VAL A 231 -15.35 8.53 -0.66
N TRP A 232 -15.02 8.94 0.54
CA TRP A 232 -13.80 9.68 0.84
C TRP A 232 -12.86 8.83 1.70
N GLY A 233 -11.59 8.81 1.32
CA GLY A 233 -10.53 8.25 2.15
C GLY A 233 -9.68 9.37 2.73
N LEU A 234 -9.57 9.42 4.06
CA LEU A 234 -8.64 10.28 4.76
C LEU A 234 -7.46 9.45 5.25
N SER A 235 -6.25 10.00 5.17
CA SER A 235 -5.04 9.32 5.59
C SER A 235 -4.14 10.26 6.39
N LEU A 236 -3.67 9.76 7.53
CA LEU A 236 -2.64 10.38 8.36
C LEU A 236 -1.45 9.42 8.42
N SER A 237 -0.27 9.89 8.06
CA SER A 237 0.96 9.12 8.13
C SER A 237 2.01 9.87 8.93
N ILE A 238 2.68 9.16 9.83
CA ILE A 238 3.81 9.66 10.60
C ILE A 238 5.00 8.76 10.29
N ARG A 239 6.09 9.35 9.81
CA ARG A 239 7.35 8.66 9.53
C ARG A 239 8.47 9.27 10.35
N LYS A 240 9.30 8.41 10.95
CA LYS A 240 10.54 8.80 11.62
C LYS A 240 11.70 7.98 11.07
N SER A 241 12.83 8.64 10.79
CA SER A 241 14.09 7.97 10.43
C SER A 241 15.02 7.96 11.63
N PHE A 242 15.67 6.81 11.86
CA PHE A 242 16.65 6.61 12.92
C PHE A 242 17.97 6.22 12.29
N SER A 243 19.07 6.75 12.78
CA SER A 243 20.40 6.21 12.50
C SER A 243 20.76 5.26 13.64
N LEU A 244 20.84 3.96 13.35
CA LEU A 244 21.20 2.93 14.33
C LEU A 244 22.71 2.91 14.61
N PHE A 245 23.53 3.44 13.69
CA PHE A 245 24.97 3.55 13.84
C PHE A 245 25.37 4.99 13.56
N LYS A 246 26.02 5.65 14.53
CA LYS A 246 26.84 6.82 14.25
C LYS A 246 28.06 6.31 13.49
N LEU A 247 28.14 6.57 12.19
CA LEU A 247 29.41 6.51 11.51
C LEU A 247 30.35 7.46 12.27
N LYS A 248 31.37 6.94 12.95
CA LYS A 248 32.53 7.73 13.32
C LYS A 248 33.16 8.13 11.98
N LEU A 249 32.82 9.31 11.51
CA LEU A 249 33.65 9.98 10.51
C LEU A 249 34.98 10.18 11.22
N ASP A 250 36.02 9.56 10.67
CA ASP A 250 37.36 9.55 11.21
C ASP A 250 37.80 10.97 11.60
N GLU A 251 38.23 11.15 12.83
CA GLU A 251 38.98 12.31 13.35
C GLU A 251 40.35 12.47 12.65
N LYS A 252 40.58 11.81 11.52
CA LYS A 252 41.84 11.86 10.76
C LYS A 252 42.05 13.11 9.90
N SER A 253 41.05 13.99 9.79
CA SER A 253 41.17 15.22 9.03
C SER A 253 41.74 16.41 9.82
N GLU A 254 41.85 16.32 11.15
CA GLU A 254 42.41 17.42 11.97
C GLU A 254 43.92 17.32 12.23
N GLU A 255 44.56 16.18 11.95
CA GLU A 255 46.03 16.06 12.11
C GLU A 255 46.84 16.57 10.92
N ILE A 256 46.24 16.88 9.78
CA ILE A 256 46.97 17.34 8.57
C ILE A 256 47.13 18.87 8.50
N GLU A 257 46.34 19.64 9.22
CA GLU A 257 46.42 21.11 9.21
C GLU A 257 47.44 21.68 10.21
N HIS A 258 48.02 20.89 11.10
CA HIS A 258 48.97 21.38 12.08
C HIS A 258 50.45 21.23 11.72
N ASP A 259 50.77 20.56 10.59
CA ASP A 259 52.22 20.35 10.20
C ASP A 259 52.73 21.27 9.09
N GLU A 260 51.89 22.14 8.51
CA GLU A 260 52.31 23.13 7.50
C GLU A 260 52.59 24.54 8.04
N SER A 261 52.56 24.77 9.37
CA SER A 261 52.84 26.08 9.95
C SER A 261 54.24 26.21 10.61
N GLN A 262 55.13 25.24 10.39
CA GLN A 262 56.54 25.33 10.86
C GLN A 262 57.56 25.06 9.75
N HIS A 263 57.57 25.90 8.73
CA HIS A 263 58.80 26.13 7.94
C HIS A 263 58.80 27.53 7.36
#